data_4bc34c294bcac75572899b6bb882e1c2
#
_entry.id   4bc34c294bcac75572899b6bb882e1c2
#
_cell.length_a   1.000
_cell.length_b   1.000
_cell.length_c   1.000
_cell.angle_alpha   90.00
_cell.angle_beta   90.00
_cell.angle_gamma   90.00
#
_symmetry.space_group_name_H-M   'P 1'
#
loop_
_entity.id
_entity.type
_entity.pdbx_description
1 polymer ?
#
loop_
_entity_poly.entity_id
_entity_poly.type
_entity_poly.pdbx_seq_one_letter_code
_entity_poly.pdbx_strand_id
1 'polypeptide(L)'
;MTSSKDTTKDTSSSLPADLLTAEAQLQGAVVAALASGVSRRWSANLRFENLRILPVALRLARALLAKDCSVLIVWPDAGAAALARRDADDLSAITLDFNQLKRKESSTPDTRVLLAVGPQPSDYDDFEAVCDGHAGPVVMLNGRLEDAAVGIGSVARERRRGFVATWQQAYWLQPLDGGALLRSYPETWQLFRLDPDGYRPLSTFETRPDPETVSYTHLTLPTKA
;
A
#
# COMPACT_ATOMS: atom_id res chain seq x y z
N MET A 1 26.17 20.70 -37.29
CA MET A 1 26.40 19.59 -36.35
C MET A 1 26.05 20.06 -34.98
N THR A 2 24.79 19.91 -34.63
CA THR A 2 24.25 20.29 -33.32
C THR A 2 23.91 18.99 -32.59
N SER A 3 24.71 18.71 -31.54
CA SER A 3 24.56 17.54 -30.69
C SER A 3 23.37 17.76 -29.76
N SER A 4 22.27 17.06 -30.00
CA SER A 4 21.16 16.95 -29.06
C SER A 4 21.63 16.19 -27.83
N LYS A 5 21.76 16.86 -26.71
CA LYS A 5 21.87 16.22 -25.40
C LYS A 5 20.50 15.62 -25.07
N ASP A 6 20.43 14.33 -25.19
CA ASP A 6 19.35 13.51 -24.64
C ASP A 6 19.42 13.62 -23.11
N THR A 7 18.57 14.47 -22.56
CA THR A 7 18.38 14.54 -21.10
C THR A 7 17.40 13.44 -20.76
N THR A 8 17.90 12.23 -20.56
CA THR A 8 17.16 11.16 -19.90
C THR A 8 16.79 11.69 -18.52
N LYS A 9 15.53 12.07 -18.36
CA LYS A 9 14.94 12.51 -17.09
C LYS A 9 14.94 11.27 -16.21
N ASP A 10 15.92 11.22 -15.31
CA ASP A 10 16.07 10.19 -14.28
C ASP A 10 14.85 10.32 -13.34
N THR A 11 13.80 9.56 -13.63
CA THR A 11 12.55 9.53 -12.86
C THR A 11 12.68 8.50 -11.74
N SER A 12 13.88 8.34 -11.16
CA SER A 12 14.01 7.51 -9.97
C SER A 12 13.23 8.18 -8.84
N SER A 13 12.22 7.48 -8.33
CA SER A 13 11.46 7.92 -7.16
C SER A 13 12.43 8.14 -6.01
N SER A 14 12.60 9.38 -5.57
CA SER A 14 13.44 9.68 -4.41
C SER A 14 12.72 9.31 -3.12
N LEU A 15 13.47 8.92 -2.07
CA LEU A 15 12.88 8.77 -0.73
C LEU A 15 12.19 10.07 -0.31
N PRO A 16 10.95 9.98 0.22
CA PRO A 16 10.26 11.17 0.73
C PRO A 16 10.94 11.70 1.98
N ALA A 17 11.06 13.02 2.08
CA ALA A 17 11.74 13.67 3.19
C ALA A 17 10.93 13.65 4.50
N ASP A 18 9.62 13.55 4.39
CA ASP A 18 8.66 13.58 5.50
C ASP A 18 7.38 12.78 5.20
N LEU A 19 6.50 12.68 6.19
CA LEU A 19 5.24 11.94 6.06
C LEU A 19 4.30 12.54 5.00
N LEU A 20 4.23 13.86 4.87
CA LEU A 20 3.36 14.51 3.90
C LEU A 20 3.81 14.19 2.46
N THR A 21 5.11 14.24 2.22
CA THR A 21 5.71 13.84 0.94
C THR A 21 5.50 12.35 0.66
N ALA A 22 5.64 11.49 1.69
CA ALA A 22 5.35 10.05 1.57
C ALA A 22 3.88 9.79 1.22
N GLU A 23 2.95 10.51 1.83
CA GLU A 23 1.53 10.41 1.52
C GLU A 23 1.22 10.91 0.09
N ALA A 24 1.85 11.99 -0.35
CA ALA A 24 1.68 12.47 -1.72
C ALA A 24 2.18 11.45 -2.76
N GLN A 25 3.33 10.81 -2.51
CA GLN A 25 3.83 9.71 -3.34
C GLN A 25 2.87 8.49 -3.32
N LEU A 26 2.38 8.10 -2.14
CA LEU A 26 1.40 7.02 -1.98
C LEU A 26 0.13 7.30 -2.79
N GLN A 27 -0.42 8.51 -2.70
CA GLN A 27 -1.60 8.93 -3.45
C GLN A 27 -1.36 8.83 -4.97
N GLY A 28 -0.22 9.34 -5.45
CA GLY A 28 0.16 9.27 -6.86
C GLY A 28 0.31 7.82 -7.35
N ALA A 29 0.98 6.98 -6.57
CA ALA A 29 1.18 5.56 -6.88
C ALA A 29 -0.14 4.77 -6.92
N VAL A 30 -1.06 5.03 -5.96
CA VAL A 30 -2.38 4.39 -5.94
C VAL A 30 -3.21 4.83 -7.15
N VAL A 31 -3.24 6.12 -7.49
CA VAL A 31 -3.95 6.61 -8.68
C VAL A 31 -3.40 5.98 -9.95
N ALA A 32 -2.07 5.93 -10.12
CA ALA A 32 -1.42 5.29 -11.25
C ALA A 32 -1.74 3.79 -11.34
N ALA A 33 -1.73 3.09 -10.19
CA ALA A 33 -2.06 1.68 -10.10
C ALA A 33 -3.51 1.40 -10.51
N LEU A 34 -4.46 2.18 -10.01
CA LEU A 34 -5.88 2.07 -10.37
C LEU A 34 -6.11 2.35 -11.87
N ALA A 35 -5.45 3.37 -12.42
CA ALA A 35 -5.57 3.74 -13.84
C ALA A 35 -4.96 2.69 -14.77
N SER A 36 -4.01 1.87 -14.31
CA SER A 36 -3.33 0.87 -15.13
C SER A 36 -4.22 -0.30 -15.56
N GLY A 37 -5.26 -0.62 -14.79
CA GLY A 37 -6.11 -1.79 -15.02
C GLY A 37 -5.42 -3.16 -14.90
N VAL A 38 -4.14 -3.20 -14.49
CA VAL A 38 -3.33 -4.44 -14.42
C VAL A 38 -3.84 -5.39 -13.35
N SER A 39 -4.35 -4.86 -12.25
CA SER A 39 -4.89 -5.66 -11.16
C SER A 39 -6.14 -4.99 -10.58
N ARG A 40 -7.00 -5.81 -9.97
CA ARG A 40 -8.14 -5.32 -9.16
C ARG A 40 -7.78 -5.16 -7.69
N ARG A 41 -6.66 -5.73 -7.22
CA ARG A 41 -6.27 -5.75 -5.81
C ARG A 41 -4.90 -5.11 -5.64
N TRP A 42 -4.89 -3.97 -4.99
CA TRP A 42 -3.68 -3.19 -4.75
C TRP A 42 -3.45 -2.99 -3.26
N SER A 43 -2.21 -3.07 -2.81
CA SER A 43 -1.82 -2.74 -1.45
C SER A 43 -0.91 -1.52 -1.42
N ALA A 44 -1.11 -0.67 -0.42
CA ALA A 44 -0.32 0.52 -0.16
C ALA A 44 0.07 0.55 1.32
N ASN A 45 1.37 0.65 1.61
CA ASN A 45 1.88 0.46 2.96
C ASN A 45 2.88 1.55 3.34
N LEU A 46 2.63 2.18 4.49
CA LEU A 46 3.55 3.03 5.23
C LEU A 46 3.94 2.29 6.52
N ARG A 47 5.13 1.72 6.58
CA ARG A 47 5.59 0.84 7.66
C ARG A 47 6.37 1.62 8.73
N PHE A 48 5.78 2.70 9.22
CA PHE A 48 6.34 3.48 10.33
C PHE A 48 5.76 3.01 11.67
N GLU A 49 6.61 2.97 12.68
CA GLU A 49 6.17 2.72 14.05
C GLU A 49 5.22 3.83 14.51
N ASN A 50 4.17 3.43 15.23
CA ASN A 50 3.17 4.35 15.81
C ASN A 50 2.44 5.25 14.79
N LEU A 51 2.43 4.89 13.51
CA LEU A 51 1.70 5.65 12.50
C LEU A 51 0.19 5.62 12.79
N ARG A 52 -0.41 6.79 12.94
CA ARG A 52 -1.87 6.95 13.03
C ARG A 52 -2.47 6.83 11.63
N ILE A 53 -3.03 5.66 11.33
CA ILE A 53 -3.52 5.37 9.97
C ILE A 53 -4.80 6.13 9.61
N LEU A 54 -5.63 6.50 10.58
CA LEU A 54 -6.91 7.17 10.33
C LEU A 54 -6.75 8.47 9.51
N PRO A 55 -5.91 9.45 9.90
CA PRO A 55 -5.74 10.67 9.11
C PRO A 55 -5.19 10.39 7.69
N VAL A 56 -4.30 9.41 7.55
CA VAL A 56 -3.74 9.00 6.25
C VAL A 56 -4.82 8.45 5.33
N ALA A 57 -5.68 7.56 5.86
CA ALA A 57 -6.78 6.97 5.11
C ALA A 57 -7.79 8.03 4.64
N LEU A 58 -8.15 8.97 5.50
CA LEU A 58 -9.08 10.05 5.16
C LEU A 58 -8.51 10.99 4.08
N ARG A 59 -7.20 11.31 4.15
CA ARG A 59 -6.54 12.12 3.10
C ARG A 59 -6.42 11.37 1.78
N LEU A 60 -6.11 10.06 1.82
CA LEU A 60 -6.11 9.23 0.61
C LEU A 60 -7.49 9.15 -0.03
N ALA A 61 -8.55 8.95 0.77
CA ALA A 61 -9.92 8.93 0.25
C ALA A 61 -10.30 10.25 -0.45
N ARG A 62 -9.98 11.40 0.17
CA ARG A 62 -10.22 12.71 -0.44
C ARG A 62 -9.39 12.91 -1.72
N ALA A 63 -8.15 12.45 -1.74
CA ALA A 63 -7.31 12.53 -2.93
C ALA A 63 -7.87 11.69 -4.10
N LEU A 64 -8.41 10.50 -3.82
CA LEU A 64 -9.08 9.67 -4.83
C LEU A 64 -10.37 10.33 -5.34
N LEU A 65 -11.20 10.87 -4.44
CA LEU A 65 -12.41 11.61 -4.81
C LEU A 65 -12.10 12.82 -5.69
N ALA A 66 -11.03 13.56 -5.38
CA ALA A 66 -10.55 14.70 -6.19
C ALA A 66 -10.04 14.31 -7.58
N LYS A 67 -9.85 13.02 -7.85
CA LYS A 67 -9.51 12.42 -9.15
C LYS A 67 -10.71 11.73 -9.81
N ASP A 68 -11.92 12.11 -9.43
CA ASP A 68 -13.18 11.55 -9.93
C ASP A 68 -13.33 10.03 -9.70
N CYS A 69 -12.57 9.46 -8.78
CA CYS A 69 -12.77 8.08 -8.34
C CYS A 69 -13.92 8.03 -7.34
N SER A 70 -14.97 7.26 -7.63
CA SER A 70 -15.97 6.93 -6.62
C SER A 70 -15.36 5.97 -5.59
N VAL A 71 -15.42 6.31 -4.30
CA VAL A 71 -14.76 5.56 -3.22
C VAL A 71 -15.77 5.06 -2.19
N LEU A 72 -15.49 3.88 -1.63
CA LEU A 72 -16.11 3.35 -0.43
C LEU A 72 -15.00 3.04 0.57
N ILE A 73 -15.06 3.58 1.78
CA ILE A 73 -14.06 3.35 2.82
C ILE A 73 -14.58 2.27 3.76
N VAL A 74 -13.76 1.22 3.99
CA VAL A 74 -14.17 0.13 4.88
C VAL A 74 -13.11 -0.13 5.95
N TRP A 75 -13.60 -0.29 7.18
CA TRP A 75 -12.81 -0.56 8.37
C TRP A 75 -13.08 -1.98 8.89
N PRO A 76 -12.12 -2.62 9.56
CA PRO A 76 -12.33 -3.95 10.12
C PRO A 76 -13.46 -4.02 11.14
N ASP A 77 -13.60 -2.99 11.96
CA ASP A 77 -14.56 -2.95 13.05
C ASP A 77 -15.40 -1.66 13.09
N ALA A 78 -16.54 -1.75 13.80
CA ALA A 78 -17.50 -0.66 13.93
C ALA A 78 -16.95 0.54 14.71
N GLY A 79 -16.03 0.33 15.66
CA GLY A 79 -15.40 1.39 16.45
C GLY A 79 -14.51 2.27 15.58
N ALA A 80 -13.65 1.67 14.77
CA ALA A 80 -12.81 2.38 13.80
C ALA A 80 -13.65 3.14 12.77
N ALA A 81 -14.71 2.53 12.25
CA ALA A 81 -15.65 3.19 11.33
C ALA A 81 -16.37 4.37 11.98
N ALA A 82 -16.83 4.23 13.24
CA ALA A 82 -17.47 5.32 13.97
C ALA A 82 -16.52 6.49 14.22
N LEU A 83 -15.26 6.20 14.59
CA LEU A 83 -14.22 7.21 14.76
C LEU A 83 -13.95 7.97 13.45
N ALA A 84 -13.86 7.24 12.32
CA ALA A 84 -13.65 7.84 11.01
C ALA A 84 -14.80 8.77 10.61
N ARG A 85 -16.05 8.37 10.86
CA ARG A 85 -17.23 9.21 10.60
C ARG A 85 -17.24 10.47 11.46
N ARG A 86 -16.86 10.35 12.74
CA ARG A 86 -16.77 11.50 13.64
C ARG A 86 -15.72 12.51 13.20
N ASP A 87 -14.56 12.02 12.73
CA ASP A 87 -13.41 12.87 12.38
C ASP A 87 -13.50 13.42 10.94
N ALA A 88 -14.41 12.87 10.10
CA ALA A 88 -14.63 13.27 8.72
C ALA A 88 -16.10 13.11 8.31
N ASP A 89 -16.92 14.11 8.68
CA ASP A 89 -18.35 14.12 8.38
C ASP A 89 -18.62 14.11 6.86
N ASP A 90 -17.78 14.77 6.08
CA ASP A 90 -17.80 14.77 4.61
C ASP A 90 -17.66 13.37 3.98
N LEU A 91 -17.03 12.43 4.67
CA LEU A 91 -16.84 11.04 4.23
C LEU A 91 -17.77 10.04 4.93
N SER A 92 -18.62 10.51 5.85
CA SER A 92 -19.45 9.66 6.70
C SER A 92 -20.35 8.72 5.90
N ALA A 93 -20.98 9.21 4.84
CA ALA A 93 -21.90 8.44 4.00
C ALA A 93 -21.25 7.29 3.21
N ILE A 94 -19.93 7.36 2.98
CA ILE A 94 -19.15 6.36 2.25
C ILE A 94 -18.25 5.53 3.18
N THR A 95 -18.40 5.65 4.50
CA THR A 95 -17.61 4.95 5.51
C THR A 95 -18.41 3.83 6.16
N LEU A 96 -17.94 2.59 6.04
CA LEU A 96 -18.57 1.38 6.58
C LEU A 96 -17.57 0.55 7.37
N ASP A 97 -18.05 -0.43 8.14
CA ASP A 97 -17.26 -1.57 8.60
C ASP A 97 -17.54 -2.83 7.75
N PHE A 98 -16.73 -3.89 7.94
CA PHE A 98 -16.88 -5.15 7.20
C PHE A 98 -18.26 -5.77 7.36
N ASN A 99 -18.85 -5.71 8.56
CA ASN A 99 -20.17 -6.28 8.81
C ASN A 99 -21.28 -5.49 8.11
N GLN A 100 -21.17 -4.16 8.10
CA GLN A 100 -22.11 -3.30 7.39
C GLN A 100 -22.02 -3.54 5.88
N LEU A 101 -20.80 -3.68 5.34
CA LEU A 101 -20.62 -3.96 3.91
C LEU A 101 -21.20 -5.33 3.51
N LYS A 102 -20.94 -6.39 4.31
CA LYS A 102 -21.50 -7.73 4.06
C LYS A 102 -23.02 -7.79 4.13
N ARG A 103 -23.67 -6.97 4.97
CA ARG A 103 -25.14 -6.91 5.09
C ARG A 103 -25.79 -6.04 4.02
N LYS A 104 -25.01 -5.28 3.27
CA LYS A 104 -25.51 -4.40 2.22
C LYS A 104 -25.96 -5.25 1.02
N GLU A 105 -27.20 -5.68 1.03
CA GLU A 105 -27.84 -6.27 -0.14
C GLU A 105 -27.97 -5.20 -1.22
N SER A 106 -27.34 -5.39 -2.35
CA SER A 106 -27.46 -4.53 -3.52
C SER A 106 -27.81 -5.38 -4.73
N SER A 107 -28.86 -5.00 -5.43
CA SER A 107 -29.25 -5.63 -6.68
C SER A 107 -28.26 -5.35 -7.83
N THR A 108 -27.41 -4.35 -7.65
CA THR A 108 -26.36 -3.99 -8.62
C THR A 108 -24.98 -4.12 -7.99
N PRO A 109 -24.00 -4.69 -8.72
CA PRO A 109 -22.64 -4.78 -8.24
C PRO A 109 -22.04 -3.40 -7.91
N ASP A 110 -21.40 -3.26 -6.75
CA ASP A 110 -20.70 -2.03 -6.37
C ASP A 110 -19.32 -1.99 -7.06
N THR A 111 -19.14 -1.03 -7.97
CA THR A 111 -17.92 -0.87 -8.79
C THR A 111 -16.99 0.23 -8.28
N ARG A 112 -17.34 0.89 -7.18
CA ARG A 112 -16.49 1.92 -6.57
C ARG A 112 -15.13 1.33 -6.15
N VAL A 113 -14.14 2.19 -5.98
CA VAL A 113 -12.88 1.82 -5.34
C VAL A 113 -13.16 1.50 -3.87
N LEU A 114 -12.91 0.27 -3.44
CA LEU A 114 -12.99 -0.13 -2.04
C LEU A 114 -11.66 0.18 -1.36
N LEU A 115 -11.62 1.21 -0.52
CA LEU A 115 -10.46 1.52 0.32
C LEU A 115 -10.59 0.80 1.66
N ALA A 116 -9.90 -0.34 1.80
CA ALA A 116 -9.87 -1.12 3.04
C ALA A 116 -8.71 -0.67 3.93
N VAL A 117 -9.01 -0.23 5.15
CA VAL A 117 -8.03 0.39 6.03
C VAL A 117 -7.60 -0.56 7.13
N GLY A 118 -6.34 -0.97 7.11
CA GLY A 118 -5.68 -1.70 8.19
C GLY A 118 -6.23 -3.08 8.53
N PRO A 119 -6.70 -3.92 7.58
CA PRO A 119 -7.14 -5.26 7.93
C PRO A 119 -6.00 -6.04 8.59
N GLN A 120 -6.30 -6.70 9.71
CA GLN A 120 -5.35 -7.46 10.52
C GLN A 120 -5.38 -8.96 10.15
N PRO A 121 -4.42 -9.77 10.62
CA PRO A 121 -4.43 -11.22 10.38
C PRO A 121 -5.70 -11.91 10.87
N SER A 122 -6.33 -11.41 11.94
CA SER A 122 -7.61 -11.90 12.46
C SER A 122 -8.80 -11.65 11.51
N ASP A 123 -8.68 -10.68 10.63
CA ASP A 123 -9.76 -10.26 9.73
C ASP A 123 -9.68 -10.97 8.36
N TYR A 124 -8.72 -11.92 8.20
CA TYR A 124 -8.38 -12.51 6.92
C TYR A 124 -9.61 -13.07 6.17
N ASP A 125 -10.36 -13.97 6.80
CA ASP A 125 -11.47 -14.67 6.16
C ASP A 125 -12.64 -13.70 5.86
N ASP A 126 -12.90 -12.75 6.74
CA ASP A 126 -13.89 -11.70 6.55
C ASP A 126 -13.51 -10.76 5.42
N PHE A 127 -12.25 -10.38 5.34
CA PHE A 127 -11.75 -9.48 4.30
C PHE A 127 -11.66 -10.16 2.93
N GLU A 128 -11.29 -11.44 2.87
CA GLU A 128 -11.33 -12.24 1.65
C GLU A 128 -12.76 -12.27 1.09
N ALA A 129 -13.75 -12.60 1.93
CA ALA A 129 -15.16 -12.61 1.54
C ALA A 129 -15.66 -11.24 1.04
N VAL A 130 -15.25 -10.15 1.69
CA VAL A 130 -15.56 -8.77 1.26
C VAL A 130 -14.96 -8.49 -0.12
N CYS A 131 -13.70 -8.86 -0.35
CA CYS A 131 -13.04 -8.64 -1.64
C CYS A 131 -13.62 -9.47 -2.78
N ASP A 132 -14.06 -10.69 -2.49
CA ASP A 132 -14.67 -11.59 -3.48
C ASP A 132 -16.08 -11.14 -3.86
N GLY A 133 -16.83 -10.58 -2.91
CA GLY A 133 -18.15 -10.02 -3.15
C GLY A 133 -18.15 -8.63 -3.79
N HIS A 134 -17.00 -7.95 -3.87
CA HIS A 134 -16.89 -6.60 -4.42
C HIS A 134 -16.51 -6.60 -5.89
N ALA A 135 -17.28 -5.87 -6.73
CA ALA A 135 -17.06 -5.85 -8.18
C ALA A 135 -15.98 -4.86 -8.64
N GLY A 136 -15.75 -3.79 -7.88
CA GLY A 136 -14.75 -2.75 -8.19
C GLY A 136 -13.32 -3.11 -7.79
N PRO A 137 -12.38 -2.21 -8.05
CA PRO A 137 -11.01 -2.36 -7.55
C PRO A 137 -10.94 -2.18 -6.03
N VAL A 138 -9.98 -2.87 -5.40
CA VAL A 138 -9.74 -2.82 -3.96
C VAL A 138 -8.35 -2.28 -3.68
N VAL A 139 -8.25 -1.30 -2.81
CA VAL A 139 -7.00 -0.75 -2.28
C VAL A 139 -6.92 -1.07 -0.79
N MET A 140 -5.95 -1.88 -0.40
CA MET A 140 -5.67 -2.19 1.00
C MET A 140 -4.59 -1.25 1.53
N LEU A 141 -4.93 -0.39 2.48
CA LEU A 141 -4.01 0.53 3.13
C LEU A 141 -3.51 -0.05 4.45
N ASN A 142 -2.21 -0.24 4.58
CA ASN A 142 -1.53 -0.76 5.78
C ASN A 142 -2.08 -2.08 6.34
N GLY A 143 -2.62 -2.95 5.47
CA GLY A 143 -3.05 -4.29 5.89
C GLY A 143 -1.86 -5.19 6.26
N ARG A 144 -2.14 -6.22 7.09
CA ARG A 144 -1.17 -7.21 7.57
C ARG A 144 -1.57 -8.64 7.21
N LEU A 145 -2.13 -8.84 6.02
CA LEU A 145 -2.59 -10.17 5.59
C LEU A 145 -1.45 -11.17 5.43
N GLU A 146 -0.25 -10.72 5.09
CA GLU A 146 0.93 -11.57 4.98
C GLU A 146 1.23 -12.29 6.31
N ASP A 147 0.97 -11.61 7.44
CA ASP A 147 1.19 -12.19 8.77
C ASP A 147 0.22 -13.35 9.07
N ALA A 148 -0.98 -13.36 8.48
CA ALA A 148 -1.92 -14.49 8.56
C ALA A 148 -1.49 -15.71 7.74
N ALA A 149 -0.54 -15.54 6.84
CA ALA A 149 0.01 -16.57 5.96
C ALA A 149 1.39 -17.06 6.40
N VAL A 150 1.87 -16.64 7.58
CA VAL A 150 3.15 -17.07 8.16
C VAL A 150 3.05 -18.50 8.70
N GLY A 151 4.10 -19.31 8.47
CA GLY A 151 4.21 -20.68 8.95
C GLY A 151 4.36 -21.72 7.84
N ILE A 152 4.60 -22.95 8.24
CA ILE A 152 4.85 -24.11 7.34
C ILE A 152 3.62 -25.00 7.14
N GLY A 153 2.54 -24.76 7.87
CA GLY A 153 1.30 -25.54 7.79
C GLY A 153 0.57 -25.40 6.45
N SER A 154 -0.38 -26.32 6.19
CA SER A 154 -1.20 -26.32 4.97
C SER A 154 -2.01 -25.04 4.80
N VAL A 155 -2.66 -24.56 5.86
CA VAL A 155 -3.45 -23.33 5.87
C VAL A 155 -2.61 -22.10 5.50
N ALA A 156 -1.43 -21.94 6.11
CA ALA A 156 -0.54 -20.83 5.78
C ALA A 156 -0.06 -20.88 4.32
N ARG A 157 0.19 -22.09 3.80
CA ARG A 157 0.58 -22.29 2.40
C ARG A 157 -0.55 -21.98 1.44
N GLU A 158 -1.76 -22.35 1.76
CA GLU A 158 -2.97 -22.06 0.98
C GLU A 158 -3.23 -20.55 0.92
N ARG A 159 -3.18 -19.86 2.05
CA ARG A 159 -3.31 -18.40 2.13
C ARG A 159 -2.27 -17.67 1.29
N ARG A 160 -0.99 -18.11 1.34
CA ARG A 160 0.09 -17.50 0.52
C ARG A 160 -0.13 -17.67 -0.98
N ARG A 161 -0.61 -18.84 -1.41
CA ARG A 161 -0.85 -19.14 -2.83
C ARG A 161 -2.19 -18.66 -3.33
N GLY A 162 -3.14 -18.45 -2.43
CA GLY A 162 -4.49 -17.97 -2.70
C GLY A 162 -4.58 -16.45 -2.64
N PHE A 163 -5.39 -15.96 -1.71
CA PHE A 163 -5.77 -14.55 -1.62
C PHE A 163 -4.58 -13.60 -1.50
N VAL A 164 -3.56 -13.93 -0.69
CA VAL A 164 -2.36 -13.08 -0.53
C VAL A 164 -1.63 -12.89 -1.85
N ALA A 165 -1.53 -13.92 -2.68
CA ALA A 165 -0.84 -13.85 -3.97
C ALA A 165 -1.57 -12.99 -5.02
N THR A 166 -2.82 -12.63 -4.81
CA THR A 166 -3.60 -11.80 -5.73
C THR A 166 -3.33 -10.31 -5.60
N TRP A 167 -2.61 -9.90 -4.57
CA TRP A 167 -2.33 -8.49 -4.29
C TRP A 167 -1.09 -7.99 -5.01
N GLN A 168 -1.24 -6.86 -5.70
CA GLN A 168 -0.13 -6.11 -6.28
C GLN A 168 0.25 -4.95 -5.37
N GLN A 169 1.54 -4.61 -5.32
CA GLN A 169 2.02 -3.52 -4.48
C GLN A 169 1.99 -2.20 -5.25
N ALA A 170 1.09 -1.28 -4.88
CA ALA A 170 1.08 0.07 -5.40
C ALA A 170 2.13 0.95 -4.72
N TYR A 171 2.19 0.89 -3.39
CA TYR A 171 3.15 1.67 -2.61
C TYR A 171 3.64 0.91 -1.37
N TRP A 172 4.93 1.01 -1.11
CA TRP A 172 5.56 0.49 0.10
C TRP A 172 6.69 1.41 0.53
N LEU A 173 6.64 1.89 1.76
CA LEU A 173 7.74 2.63 2.37
C LEU A 173 8.00 2.05 3.76
N GLN A 174 9.20 1.55 3.95
CA GLN A 174 9.62 0.90 5.18
C GLN A 174 11.02 1.37 5.56
N PRO A 175 11.18 2.05 6.72
CA PRO A 175 12.48 2.21 7.34
C PRO A 175 13.08 0.84 7.70
N LEU A 176 14.39 0.73 7.52
CA LEU A 176 15.19 -0.44 7.87
C LEU A 176 16.33 0.01 8.80
N ASP A 177 16.94 -0.93 9.51
CA ASP A 177 18.17 -0.63 10.22
C ASP A 177 19.27 -0.29 9.19
N GLY A 178 19.74 0.97 9.23
CA GLY A 178 20.73 1.51 8.28
C GLY A 178 20.21 1.77 6.86
N GLY A 179 18.89 1.84 6.61
CA GLY A 179 18.38 2.10 5.27
C GLY A 179 16.87 2.29 5.16
N ALA A 180 16.36 2.12 3.94
CA ALA A 180 14.93 2.13 3.66
C ALA A 180 14.60 1.32 2.41
N LEU A 181 13.42 0.72 2.39
CA LEU A 181 12.85 0.04 1.23
C LEU A 181 11.65 0.83 0.72
N LEU A 182 11.68 1.19 -0.57
CA LEU A 182 10.64 1.94 -1.25
C LEU A 182 10.12 1.16 -2.47
N ARG A 183 8.83 1.16 -2.64
CA ARG A 183 8.12 0.86 -3.89
C ARG A 183 7.11 1.96 -4.16
N SER A 184 7.12 2.53 -5.35
CA SER A 184 6.12 3.51 -5.81
C SER A 184 5.75 3.16 -7.24
N TYR A 185 4.55 2.57 -7.46
CA TYR A 185 4.10 2.17 -8.78
C TYR A 185 4.09 3.37 -9.76
N PRO A 186 4.56 3.21 -11.01
CA PRO A 186 4.96 1.95 -11.67
C PRO A 186 6.41 1.50 -11.43
N GLU A 187 7.22 2.28 -10.70
CA GLU A 187 8.63 1.98 -10.48
C GLU A 187 8.85 0.62 -9.77
N THR A 188 10.05 0.07 -9.89
CA THR A 188 10.46 -1.16 -9.22
C THR A 188 10.75 -0.93 -7.73
N TRP A 189 11.09 -1.98 -6.99
CA TRP A 189 11.54 -1.88 -5.61
C TRP A 189 12.93 -1.25 -5.55
N GLN A 190 13.10 -0.31 -4.62
CA GLN A 190 14.34 0.44 -4.44
C GLN A 190 14.80 0.29 -3.00
N LEU A 191 16.06 -0.10 -2.83
CA LEU A 191 16.73 -0.18 -1.54
C LEU A 191 17.67 1.01 -1.40
N PHE A 192 17.57 1.70 -0.29
CA PHE A 192 18.41 2.84 0.07
C PHE A 192 19.24 2.51 1.30
N ARG A 193 20.49 2.95 1.32
CA ARG A 193 21.37 2.91 2.48
C ARG A 193 21.38 4.29 3.14
N LEU A 194 21.40 4.31 4.47
CA LEU A 194 21.61 5.51 5.26
C LEU A 194 23.10 5.73 5.49
N ASP A 195 23.65 6.73 4.82
CA ASP A 195 25.01 7.20 5.02
C ASP A 195 25.01 8.41 6.00
N PRO A 196 26.16 8.85 6.54
CA PRO A 196 26.21 9.98 7.48
C PRO A 196 25.64 11.29 6.92
N ASP A 197 25.63 11.44 5.60
CA ASP A 197 25.14 12.62 4.87
C ASP A 197 23.74 12.41 4.25
N GLY A 198 23.06 11.29 4.52
CA GLY A 198 21.69 11.01 4.07
C GLY A 198 21.50 9.67 3.35
N TYR A 199 20.32 9.47 2.83
CA TYR A 199 19.98 8.25 2.11
C TYR A 199 20.52 8.25 0.68
N ARG A 200 21.10 7.12 0.26
CA ARG A 200 21.58 6.90 -1.11
C ARG A 200 20.95 5.65 -1.71
N PRO A 201 20.52 5.71 -2.99
CA PRO A 201 20.05 4.52 -3.68
C PRO A 201 21.17 3.48 -3.76
N LEU A 202 20.84 2.24 -3.42
CA LEU A 202 21.78 1.12 -3.36
C LEU A 202 21.51 0.08 -4.45
N SER A 203 20.26 -0.38 -4.58
CA SER A 203 19.87 -1.42 -5.52
C SER A 203 18.40 -1.31 -5.88
N THR A 204 18.04 -1.87 -7.04
CA THR A 204 16.66 -2.03 -7.49
C THR A 204 16.33 -3.50 -7.69
N PHE A 205 15.05 -3.87 -7.51
CA PHE A 205 14.57 -5.25 -7.64
C PHE A 205 13.20 -5.27 -8.32
N GLU A 206 12.95 -6.22 -9.19
CA GLU A 206 11.64 -6.41 -9.84
C GLU A 206 10.59 -6.92 -8.87
N THR A 207 10.99 -7.77 -7.93
CA THR A 207 10.14 -8.30 -6.87
C THR A 207 10.61 -7.80 -5.51
N ARG A 208 9.74 -7.86 -4.50
CA ARG A 208 10.10 -7.48 -3.14
C ARG A 208 11.29 -8.33 -2.66
N PRO A 209 12.42 -7.72 -2.30
CA PRO A 209 13.55 -8.45 -1.74
C PRO A 209 13.17 -9.06 -0.38
N ASP A 210 13.66 -10.25 -0.12
CA ASP A 210 13.55 -10.87 1.20
C ASP A 210 14.50 -10.21 2.21
N PRO A 211 14.27 -10.40 3.54
CA PRO A 211 15.10 -9.81 4.58
C PRO A 211 16.57 -10.22 4.50
N GLU A 212 16.88 -11.44 4.03
CA GLU A 212 18.26 -11.94 3.90
C GLU A 212 18.98 -11.20 2.78
N THR A 213 18.32 -11.03 1.61
CA THR A 213 18.84 -10.25 0.49
C THR A 213 19.11 -8.80 0.91
N VAL A 214 18.19 -8.19 1.66
CA VAL A 214 18.38 -6.84 2.20
C VAL A 214 19.59 -6.77 3.12
N SER A 215 19.69 -7.68 4.09
CA SER A 215 20.83 -7.74 5.04
C SER A 215 22.17 -7.97 4.33
N TYR A 216 22.20 -8.89 3.38
CA TYR A 216 23.42 -9.19 2.61
C TYR A 216 23.90 -7.98 1.81
N THR A 217 22.99 -7.28 1.16
CA THR A 217 23.30 -6.08 0.36
C THR A 217 23.85 -4.96 1.24
N HIS A 218 23.38 -4.84 2.48
CA HIS A 218 23.91 -3.86 3.46
C HIS A 218 25.32 -4.22 3.96
N LEU A 219 25.62 -5.52 4.14
CA LEU A 219 26.85 -6.00 4.77
C LEU A 219 28.04 -6.12 3.79
N THR A 220 27.79 -6.24 2.49
CA THR A 220 28.83 -6.54 1.49
C THR A 220 29.45 -5.34 0.81
N LEU A 221 29.01 -4.11 1.11
CA LEU A 221 29.65 -2.93 0.54
C LEU A 221 30.92 -2.58 1.34
N PRO A 222 32.10 -2.51 0.67
CA PRO A 222 33.35 -2.15 1.34
C PRO A 222 33.21 -0.74 1.91
N THR A 223 33.42 -0.61 3.20
CA THR A 223 33.74 0.67 3.83
C THR A 223 34.98 1.20 3.14
N LYS A 224 34.86 2.14 2.22
CA LYS A 224 36.02 2.85 1.74
C LYS A 224 36.62 3.61 2.92
N ALA A 225 37.79 3.15 3.35
CA ALA A 225 38.68 3.87 4.26
C ALA A 225 39.13 5.20 3.63
#